data_a38fefb2d3f8dbc3eba30c14cc2838a9
#
_entry.id   a38fefb2d3f8dbc3eba30c14cc2838a9
#
_cell.length_a   1.000
_cell.length_b   1.000
_cell.length_c   1.000
_cell.angle_alpha   90.00
_cell.angle_beta   90.00
_cell.angle_gamma   90.00
#
_symmetry.space_group_name_H-M   'P 1'
#
loop_
_entity.id
_entity.type
_entity.pdbx_description
1 polymer ?
#
loop_
_entity_poly.entity_id
_entity_poly.type
_entity_poly.pdbx_seq_one_letter_code
_entity_poly.pdbx_strand_id
1 'polypeptide(L)'
;MSGKVGTQSSTFCMLPFMHIYGSAGGDLVPCCEAQEIPLNNPGESAEETWNNQNYRELRRALLNGEKPSRCNVCWHNEQSGIVSNRQQWEKDNLEYLKKCSWNDDYSVSTKPTWVELKVSNFCNLKCIMCSTHSSYKRVQDLDIITKYQKDGHETRLLRPTQLFDSLNEWPELWESVNVLQFTGGEPIINDEHYKLLEGIPDSVKANIKLRYATNISHIKFKKYDLVEIWSKFKHTNIKVSMDGVEDVYNYIRQDGDWDTVYENMLTLSTVPNIDLAAGITVQAHNIFHMPEFYRFWNNSPIDLKFITANMLQTPKYLSASLWHGEYRDAILDKLSDAYEWYPEMSRFKTYMENNEPDYPLYVKMRKYTRDIEARYEKGVTLKSMIKEHLGIKLEGMDIVHERIA
;
A
#
# COMPACT_ATOMS: atom_id res chain seq x y z
N MET A 1 -24.95 -29.96 5.96
CA MET A 1 -24.54 -30.08 4.53
C MET A 1 -23.42 -29.09 4.31
N SER A 2 -22.19 -29.52 3.98
CA SER A 2 -21.10 -28.57 3.70
C SER A 2 -21.45 -27.77 2.44
N GLY A 3 -21.55 -26.44 2.55
CA GLY A 3 -21.80 -25.56 1.43
C GLY A 3 -20.63 -25.64 0.44
N LYS A 4 -20.92 -25.90 -0.84
CA LYS A 4 -19.92 -25.85 -1.92
C LYS A 4 -20.17 -24.60 -2.77
N VAL A 5 -19.09 -24.06 -3.30
CA VAL A 5 -19.01 -22.91 -4.20
C VAL A 5 -19.80 -23.12 -5.49
N GLY A 6 -21.14 -23.18 -5.42
CA GLY A 6 -22.01 -23.31 -6.59
C GLY A 6 -23.04 -22.20 -6.74
N THR A 7 -23.33 -21.48 -5.66
CA THR A 7 -24.31 -20.36 -5.64
C THR A 7 -23.78 -19.29 -4.70
N GLN A 8 -22.78 -18.53 -5.16
CA GLN A 8 -22.25 -17.44 -4.36
C GLN A 8 -23.23 -16.28 -4.34
N SER A 9 -23.43 -15.72 -3.15
CA SER A 9 -24.17 -14.46 -3.01
C SER A 9 -23.41 -13.35 -3.73
N SER A 10 -24.10 -12.32 -4.18
CA SER A 10 -23.50 -11.14 -4.81
C SER A 10 -22.52 -10.39 -3.87
N THR A 11 -22.54 -10.72 -2.58
CA THR A 11 -21.68 -10.13 -1.53
C THR A 11 -20.55 -11.07 -1.07
N PHE A 12 -20.43 -12.24 -1.68
CA PHE A 12 -19.37 -13.18 -1.32
C PHE A 12 -17.98 -12.53 -1.42
N CYS A 13 -17.10 -12.87 -0.48
CA CYS A 13 -15.69 -12.52 -0.51
C CYS A 13 -14.89 -13.73 -0.01
N MET A 14 -13.90 -14.17 -0.79
CA MET A 14 -13.11 -15.35 -0.44
C MET A 14 -12.12 -15.12 0.70
N LEU A 15 -11.70 -13.87 0.94
CA LEU A 15 -10.65 -13.55 1.90
C LEU A 15 -10.93 -14.10 3.32
N PRO A 16 -12.11 -13.95 3.93
CA PRO A 16 -12.37 -14.50 5.25
C PRO A 16 -12.28 -16.04 5.36
N PHE A 17 -12.14 -16.73 4.22
CA PHE A 17 -12.04 -18.21 4.18
C PHE A 17 -10.62 -18.71 3.95
N MET A 18 -9.67 -17.85 3.63
CA MET A 18 -8.32 -18.25 3.26
C MET A 18 -7.21 -17.30 3.72
N HIS A 19 -7.56 -16.12 4.18
CA HIS A 19 -6.62 -15.03 4.42
C HIS A 19 -6.72 -14.51 5.85
N ILE A 20 -5.58 -14.22 6.44
CA ILE A 20 -5.44 -13.46 7.69
C ILE A 20 -4.72 -12.15 7.36
N TYR A 21 -5.28 -11.04 7.83
CA TYR A 21 -4.59 -9.76 7.85
C TYR A 21 -4.36 -9.32 9.30
N GLY A 22 -3.09 -9.09 9.63
CA GLY A 22 -2.68 -8.53 10.91
C GLY A 22 -2.38 -7.03 10.80
N SER A 23 -3.06 -6.21 11.62
CA SER A 23 -2.82 -4.76 11.69
C SER A 23 -1.51 -4.43 12.41
N ALA A 24 -1.01 -3.20 12.27
CA ALA A 24 0.17 -2.74 13.01
C ALA A 24 -0.04 -2.70 14.53
N GLY A 25 -1.28 -2.65 14.99
CA GLY A 25 -1.66 -2.72 16.41
C GLY A 25 -1.72 -4.14 16.98
N GLY A 26 -1.64 -5.15 16.11
CA GLY A 26 -1.76 -6.56 16.51
C GLY A 26 -3.18 -7.13 16.40
N ASP A 27 -4.11 -6.39 15.83
CA ASP A 27 -5.46 -6.87 15.60
C ASP A 27 -5.55 -7.70 14.32
N LEU A 28 -6.38 -8.73 14.33
CA LEU A 28 -6.79 -9.45 13.14
C LEU A 28 -8.04 -8.82 12.53
N VAL A 29 -7.97 -8.49 11.25
CA VAL A 29 -9.08 -7.94 10.47
C VAL A 29 -9.23 -8.71 9.15
N PRO A 30 -10.35 -8.60 8.43
CA PRO A 30 -10.60 -9.47 7.27
C PRO A 30 -9.63 -9.26 6.10
N CYS A 31 -9.20 -8.02 5.89
CA CYS A 31 -8.26 -7.61 4.83
C CYS A 31 -7.79 -6.17 5.03
N CYS A 32 -6.82 -5.74 4.22
CA CYS A 32 -6.23 -4.40 4.29
C CYS A 32 -7.19 -3.25 3.90
N GLU A 33 -8.31 -3.54 3.22
CA GLU A 33 -9.34 -2.56 2.83
C GLU A 33 -10.49 -2.46 3.86
N ALA A 34 -10.56 -3.42 4.79
CA ALA A 34 -11.59 -3.39 5.80
C ALA A 34 -11.32 -2.30 6.84
N GLN A 35 -12.39 -1.77 7.42
CA GLN A 35 -12.25 -0.95 8.62
C GLN A 35 -11.50 -1.75 9.70
N GLU A 36 -10.59 -1.11 10.42
CA GLU A 36 -9.80 -1.72 11.49
C GLU A 36 -10.68 -1.99 12.74
N ILE A 37 -11.74 -2.80 12.56
CA ILE A 37 -12.57 -3.34 13.63
C ILE A 37 -12.05 -4.75 13.88
N PRO A 38 -11.46 -5.05 15.05
CA PRO A 38 -10.88 -6.35 15.33
C PRO A 38 -11.86 -7.51 15.16
N LEU A 39 -11.36 -8.63 14.65
CA LEU A 39 -12.06 -9.91 14.66
C LEU A 39 -11.66 -10.76 15.88
N ASN A 40 -10.44 -10.55 16.40
CA ASN A 40 -9.98 -11.18 17.64
C ASN A 40 -10.58 -10.47 18.85
N ASN A 41 -10.90 -11.25 19.88
CA ASN A 41 -11.19 -10.72 21.20
C ASN A 41 -9.88 -10.50 21.97
N PRO A 42 -9.89 -9.65 23.01
CA PRO A 42 -8.69 -9.43 23.83
C PRO A 42 -8.14 -10.76 24.39
N GLY A 43 -6.87 -11.05 24.10
CA GLY A 43 -6.17 -12.24 24.57
C GLY A 43 -6.39 -13.51 23.73
N GLU A 44 -7.22 -13.48 22.68
CA GLU A 44 -7.31 -14.60 21.74
C GLU A 44 -6.06 -14.72 20.89
N SER A 45 -5.58 -15.95 20.70
CA SER A 45 -4.54 -16.29 19.73
C SER A 45 -5.07 -16.20 18.29
N ALA A 46 -4.16 -16.20 17.32
CA ALA A 46 -4.54 -16.20 15.90
C ALA A 46 -5.34 -17.48 15.53
N GLU A 47 -4.99 -18.62 16.11
CA GLU A 47 -5.67 -19.90 15.90
C GLU A 47 -7.12 -19.85 16.43
N GLU A 48 -7.31 -19.41 17.66
CA GLU A 48 -8.64 -19.28 18.28
C GLU A 48 -9.52 -18.31 17.49
N THR A 49 -8.91 -17.20 17.04
CA THR A 49 -9.62 -16.17 16.25
C THR A 49 -10.11 -16.70 14.91
N TRP A 50 -9.39 -17.59 14.23
CA TRP A 50 -9.69 -18.03 12.86
C TRP A 50 -11.11 -18.59 12.67
N ASN A 51 -11.68 -19.22 13.72
CA ASN A 51 -13.03 -19.73 13.71
C ASN A 51 -13.87 -19.24 14.90
N ASN A 52 -13.50 -18.11 15.52
CA ASN A 52 -14.30 -17.51 16.56
C ASN A 52 -15.66 -16.99 16.03
N GLN A 53 -16.50 -16.52 16.92
CA GLN A 53 -17.82 -16.02 16.57
C GLN A 53 -17.78 -14.88 15.55
N ASN A 54 -16.83 -13.93 15.69
CA ASN A 54 -16.73 -12.77 14.81
C ASN A 54 -16.41 -13.17 13.36
N TYR A 55 -15.49 -14.14 13.15
CA TYR A 55 -15.20 -14.67 11.82
C TYR A 55 -16.38 -15.43 11.22
N ARG A 56 -17.07 -16.26 12.03
CA ARG A 56 -18.24 -17.01 11.58
C ARG A 56 -19.40 -16.08 11.19
N GLU A 57 -19.67 -15.05 11.97
CA GLU A 57 -20.68 -14.04 11.66
C GLU A 57 -20.35 -13.25 10.37
N LEU A 58 -19.08 -12.88 10.18
CA LEU A 58 -18.65 -12.22 8.95
C LEU A 58 -18.87 -13.14 7.74
N ARG A 59 -18.45 -14.41 7.80
CA ARG A 59 -18.64 -15.39 6.72
C ARG A 59 -20.12 -15.60 6.44
N ARG A 60 -20.95 -15.76 7.50
CA ARG A 60 -22.41 -15.89 7.41
C ARG A 60 -23.03 -14.71 6.65
N ALA A 61 -22.69 -13.49 7.06
CA ALA A 61 -23.22 -12.28 6.45
C ALA A 61 -22.90 -12.21 4.95
N LEU A 62 -21.63 -12.46 4.56
CA LEU A 62 -21.20 -12.44 3.17
C LEU A 62 -21.86 -13.54 2.32
N LEU A 63 -22.09 -14.73 2.88
CA LEU A 63 -22.78 -15.83 2.22
C LEU A 63 -24.27 -15.58 2.04
N ASN A 64 -24.91 -14.85 2.97
CA ASN A 64 -26.33 -14.57 2.99
C ASN A 64 -26.74 -13.30 2.21
N GLY A 65 -25.82 -12.66 1.50
CA GLY A 65 -26.11 -11.45 0.72
C GLY A 65 -26.10 -10.16 1.53
N GLU A 66 -25.66 -10.21 2.77
CA GLU A 66 -25.51 -9.02 3.62
C GLU A 66 -24.25 -8.22 3.22
N LYS A 67 -24.26 -6.92 3.48
CA LYS A 67 -23.14 -6.00 3.24
C LYS A 67 -22.57 -5.49 4.57
N PRO A 68 -21.63 -6.20 5.19
CA PRO A 68 -21.03 -5.75 6.44
C PRO A 68 -20.40 -4.37 6.30
N SER A 69 -20.65 -3.46 7.26
CA SER A 69 -20.15 -2.08 7.22
C SER A 69 -18.64 -1.98 7.18
N ARG A 70 -17.94 -2.93 7.80
CA ARG A 70 -16.47 -3.00 7.76
C ARG A 70 -15.90 -3.16 6.34
N CYS A 71 -16.69 -3.65 5.39
CA CYS A 71 -16.33 -3.85 3.98
C CYS A 71 -16.79 -2.70 3.06
N ASN A 72 -17.16 -1.55 3.61
CA ASN A 72 -17.75 -0.43 2.88
C ASN A 72 -16.89 0.07 1.70
N VAL A 73 -15.57 -0.04 1.74
CA VAL A 73 -14.70 0.35 0.63
C VAL A 73 -15.05 -0.43 -0.64
N CYS A 74 -15.18 -1.76 -0.54
CA CYS A 74 -15.58 -2.60 -1.67
C CYS A 74 -17.01 -2.27 -2.14
N TRP A 75 -17.96 -2.10 -1.22
CA TRP A 75 -19.35 -1.79 -1.59
C TRP A 75 -19.48 -0.45 -2.30
N HIS A 76 -18.73 0.56 -1.83
CA HIS A 76 -18.70 1.89 -2.47
C HIS A 76 -18.09 1.84 -3.87
N ASN A 77 -16.97 1.15 -4.03
CA ASN A 77 -16.32 0.97 -5.34
C ASN A 77 -17.28 0.31 -6.34
N GLU A 78 -17.94 -0.78 -5.94
CA GLU A 78 -18.87 -1.51 -6.79
C GLU A 78 -20.11 -0.68 -7.17
N GLN A 79 -20.65 0.09 -6.23
CA GLN A 79 -21.75 1.03 -6.52
C GLN A 79 -21.33 2.13 -7.51
N SER A 80 -20.05 2.48 -7.51
CA SER A 80 -19.48 3.46 -8.43
C SER A 80 -19.02 2.85 -9.77
N GLY A 81 -19.29 1.55 -10.00
CA GLY A 81 -18.85 0.85 -11.21
C GLY A 81 -17.36 0.52 -11.24
N ILE A 82 -16.66 0.62 -10.11
CA ILE A 82 -15.25 0.30 -9.97
C ILE A 82 -15.10 -1.14 -9.48
N VAL A 83 -14.24 -1.91 -10.13
CA VAL A 83 -13.91 -3.27 -9.67
C VAL A 83 -13.28 -3.19 -8.28
N SER A 84 -13.92 -3.82 -7.30
CA SER A 84 -13.42 -3.86 -5.93
C SER A 84 -12.30 -4.90 -5.75
N ASN A 85 -11.53 -4.76 -4.68
CA ASN A 85 -10.50 -5.75 -4.34
C ASN A 85 -11.08 -7.16 -4.20
N ARG A 86 -12.26 -7.33 -3.55
CA ARG A 86 -12.87 -8.67 -3.44
C ARG A 86 -13.19 -9.28 -4.80
N GLN A 87 -13.73 -8.50 -5.75
CA GLN A 87 -14.02 -8.98 -7.11
C GLN A 87 -12.73 -9.30 -7.88
N GLN A 88 -11.70 -8.48 -7.71
CA GLN A 88 -10.41 -8.75 -8.33
C GLN A 88 -9.78 -10.03 -7.77
N TRP A 89 -9.81 -10.21 -6.44
CA TRP A 89 -9.29 -11.43 -5.82
C TRP A 89 -10.02 -12.70 -6.24
N GLU A 90 -11.34 -12.65 -6.36
CA GLU A 90 -12.13 -13.77 -6.87
C GLU A 90 -11.73 -14.14 -8.30
N LYS A 91 -11.55 -13.13 -9.16
CA LYS A 91 -11.13 -13.32 -10.55
C LYS A 91 -9.72 -13.93 -10.65
N ASP A 92 -8.79 -13.45 -9.84
CA ASP A 92 -7.39 -13.87 -9.89
C ASP A 92 -7.14 -15.24 -9.22
N ASN A 93 -8.09 -15.73 -8.41
CA ASN A 93 -7.91 -16.96 -7.60
C ASN A 93 -9.05 -17.98 -7.80
N LEU A 94 -9.55 -18.14 -9.00
CA LEU A 94 -10.66 -19.05 -9.34
C LEU A 94 -10.43 -20.50 -8.86
N GLU A 95 -9.20 -21.00 -8.94
CA GLU A 95 -8.88 -22.36 -8.48
C GLU A 95 -8.97 -22.51 -6.95
N TYR A 96 -8.68 -21.45 -6.25
CA TYR A 96 -8.86 -21.39 -4.79
C TYR A 96 -10.33 -21.36 -4.42
N LEU A 97 -11.08 -20.55 -5.14
CA LEU A 97 -12.52 -20.41 -4.99
C LEU A 97 -13.25 -21.75 -5.09
N LYS A 98 -12.85 -22.60 -6.03
CA LYS A 98 -13.41 -23.96 -6.21
C LYS A 98 -13.17 -24.88 -5.01
N LYS A 99 -12.17 -24.61 -4.18
CA LYS A 99 -11.81 -25.40 -3.00
C LYS A 99 -12.37 -24.83 -1.71
N CYS A 100 -12.93 -23.63 -1.74
CA CYS A 100 -13.49 -22.97 -0.58
C CYS A 100 -14.71 -23.77 -0.08
N SER A 101 -14.70 -24.13 1.20
CA SER A 101 -15.80 -24.85 1.83
C SER A 101 -15.96 -24.39 3.28
N TRP A 102 -17.16 -24.52 3.79
CA TRP A 102 -17.50 -24.15 5.17
C TRP A 102 -18.52 -25.13 5.77
N ASN A 103 -18.56 -25.17 7.08
CA ASN A 103 -19.49 -25.97 7.87
C ASN A 103 -20.83 -25.23 8.07
N ASP A 104 -21.85 -25.91 8.60
CA ASP A 104 -23.19 -25.35 8.86
C ASP A 104 -23.14 -24.17 9.85
N ASP A 105 -22.15 -24.10 10.71
CA ASP A 105 -21.89 -23.01 11.66
C ASP A 105 -20.97 -21.91 11.11
N TYR A 106 -20.70 -21.93 9.79
CA TYR A 106 -19.82 -21.01 9.07
C TYR A 106 -18.34 -21.05 9.50
N SER A 107 -17.93 -22.06 10.26
CA SER A 107 -16.53 -22.35 10.47
C SER A 107 -15.91 -22.99 9.22
N VAL A 108 -14.58 -22.92 9.10
CA VAL A 108 -13.84 -23.56 8.03
C VAL A 108 -12.88 -24.58 8.62
N SER A 109 -12.79 -25.75 7.98
CA SER A 109 -11.86 -26.81 8.39
C SER A 109 -10.43 -26.57 7.86
N THR A 110 -10.31 -25.70 6.86
CA THR A 110 -9.01 -25.33 6.28
C THR A 110 -8.36 -24.22 7.09
N LYS A 111 -7.02 -24.25 7.18
CA LYS A 111 -6.24 -23.18 7.76
C LYS A 111 -5.98 -22.07 6.72
N PRO A 112 -5.61 -20.85 7.16
CA PRO A 112 -5.24 -19.78 6.24
C PRO A 112 -4.09 -20.20 5.33
N THR A 113 -4.17 -19.81 4.08
CA THR A 113 -3.13 -20.11 3.09
C THR A 113 -2.39 -18.86 2.66
N TRP A 114 -2.92 -17.71 3.04
CA TRP A 114 -2.31 -16.41 2.85
C TRP A 114 -2.35 -15.63 4.16
N VAL A 115 -1.19 -15.18 4.59
CA VAL A 115 -1.00 -14.32 5.77
C VAL A 115 -0.42 -13.00 5.29
N GLU A 116 -1.12 -11.89 5.57
CA GLU A 116 -0.67 -10.53 5.30
C GLU A 116 -0.48 -9.79 6.61
N LEU A 117 0.68 -9.19 6.82
CA LEU A 117 1.04 -8.55 8.08
C LEU A 117 1.51 -7.11 7.86
N LYS A 118 0.87 -6.20 8.56
CA LYS A 118 1.37 -4.84 8.74
C LYS A 118 2.31 -4.86 9.94
N VAL A 119 3.62 -4.98 9.68
CA VAL A 119 4.63 -5.31 10.68
C VAL A 119 4.70 -4.29 11.82
N SER A 120 4.47 -3.00 11.51
CA SER A 120 4.57 -1.88 12.45
C SER A 120 4.18 -0.61 11.72
N ASN A 121 4.11 0.53 12.40
CA ASN A 121 4.18 1.85 11.80
C ASN A 121 5.61 2.45 11.89
N PHE A 122 6.61 1.68 12.30
CA PHE A 122 8.00 2.12 12.25
C PHE A 122 8.48 2.19 10.79
N CYS A 123 8.97 3.36 10.39
CA CYS A 123 9.51 3.62 9.05
C CYS A 123 10.69 4.58 9.16
N ASN A 124 11.70 4.39 8.32
CA ASN A 124 12.83 5.31 8.22
C ASN A 124 12.52 6.55 7.36
N LEU A 125 11.42 6.55 6.60
CA LEU A 125 11.03 7.65 5.72
C LEU A 125 9.87 8.48 6.28
N LYS A 126 9.75 9.72 5.78
CA LYS A 126 8.67 10.67 6.08
C LYS A 126 7.96 11.12 4.81
N CYS A 127 7.55 10.17 3.96
CA CYS A 127 6.89 10.48 2.70
C CYS A 127 5.75 11.50 2.90
N ILE A 128 5.68 12.51 2.02
CA ILE A 128 4.78 13.66 2.22
C ILE A 128 3.30 13.31 2.30
N MET A 129 2.88 12.21 1.68
CA MET A 129 1.51 11.70 1.70
C MET A 129 1.23 10.72 2.83
N CYS A 130 2.26 10.18 3.51
CA CYS A 130 2.05 9.20 4.56
C CYS A 130 1.40 9.79 5.80
N SER A 131 0.50 9.00 6.41
CA SER A 131 -0.04 9.27 7.73
C SER A 131 0.89 8.75 8.83
N THR A 132 0.68 9.20 10.07
CA THR A 132 1.38 8.70 11.25
C THR A 132 1.03 7.23 11.58
N HIS A 133 -0.10 6.72 11.08
CA HIS A 133 -0.44 5.29 11.13
C HIS A 133 0.46 4.40 10.27
N SER A 134 1.05 4.97 9.21
CA SER A 134 1.94 4.24 8.29
C SER A 134 3.40 4.60 8.44
N SER A 135 3.72 5.77 9.02
CA SER A 135 5.07 6.16 9.38
C SER A 135 5.08 6.91 10.70
N TYR A 136 5.51 6.23 11.76
CA TYR A 136 5.70 6.87 13.08
C TYR A 136 6.66 8.07 13.02
N LYS A 137 7.62 8.06 12.10
CA LYS A 137 8.54 9.18 11.91
C LYS A 137 7.81 10.49 11.53
N ARG A 138 6.61 10.40 10.92
CA ARG A 138 5.75 11.55 10.60
C ARG A 138 5.20 12.27 11.84
N VAL A 139 5.29 11.67 13.02
CA VAL A 139 4.97 12.37 14.29
C VAL A 139 5.85 13.61 14.48
N GLN A 140 7.06 13.63 13.89
CA GLN A 140 7.94 14.80 13.88
C GLN A 140 7.34 16.01 13.12
N ASP A 141 6.36 15.77 12.25
CA ASP A 141 5.67 16.79 11.46
C ASP A 141 4.23 17.03 11.93
N LEU A 142 3.87 16.49 13.10
CA LEU A 142 2.48 16.51 13.56
C LEU A 142 1.92 17.94 13.69
N ASP A 143 2.76 18.90 14.10
CA ASP A 143 2.42 20.32 14.17
C ASP A 143 2.06 20.94 12.81
N ILE A 144 2.69 20.46 11.72
CA ILE A 144 2.31 20.84 10.35
C ILE A 144 1.05 20.07 9.94
N ILE A 145 1.07 18.75 10.07
CA ILE A 145 -0.02 17.88 9.56
C ILE A 145 -1.37 18.28 10.17
N THR A 146 -1.42 18.55 11.47
CA THR A 146 -2.67 18.92 12.19
C THR A 146 -3.28 20.23 11.74
N LYS A 147 -2.50 21.17 11.13
CA LYS A 147 -3.06 22.37 10.50
C LYS A 147 -3.97 22.03 9.32
N TYR A 148 -3.71 20.91 8.65
CA TYR A 148 -4.36 20.50 7.40
C TYR A 148 -5.31 19.33 7.56
N GLN A 149 -5.09 18.50 8.57
CA GLN A 149 -5.95 17.39 8.95
C GLN A 149 -5.97 17.31 10.48
N LYS A 150 -7.10 17.65 11.09
CA LYS A 150 -7.20 17.79 12.56
C LYS A 150 -7.14 16.46 13.29
N ASP A 151 -7.76 15.42 12.73
CA ASP A 151 -8.01 14.14 13.39
C ASP A 151 -7.36 12.97 12.63
N GLY A 152 -7.35 11.81 13.26
CA GLY A 152 -6.87 10.58 12.64
C GLY A 152 -5.35 10.44 12.66
N HIS A 153 -4.70 10.81 13.78
CA HIS A 153 -3.25 10.70 13.95
C HIS A 153 -2.92 9.64 15.01
N GLU A 154 -2.05 8.70 14.64
CA GLU A 154 -1.44 7.78 15.59
C GLU A 154 -0.10 8.37 16.07
N THR A 155 0.04 8.53 17.36
CA THR A 155 1.24 9.09 18.00
C THR A 155 2.06 8.06 18.76
N ARG A 156 1.62 6.81 18.77
CA ARG A 156 2.33 5.69 19.39
C ARG A 156 3.08 4.89 18.35
N LEU A 157 4.20 4.34 18.74
CA LEU A 157 4.87 3.30 17.96
C LEU A 157 4.09 1.98 18.17
N LEU A 158 3.49 1.48 17.11
CA LEU A 158 2.72 0.25 17.11
C LEU A 158 3.64 -0.95 16.87
N ARG A 159 3.45 -2.03 17.64
CA ARG A 159 4.21 -3.28 17.52
C ARG A 159 3.28 -4.47 17.75
N PRO A 160 3.04 -5.31 16.73
CA PRO A 160 2.15 -6.46 16.82
C PRO A 160 2.83 -7.71 17.41
N THR A 161 3.69 -7.57 18.42
CA THR A 161 4.53 -8.65 18.97
C THR A 161 3.69 -9.85 19.39
N GLN A 162 2.60 -9.63 20.14
CA GLN A 162 1.72 -10.72 20.59
C GLN A 162 1.07 -11.49 19.44
N LEU A 163 0.67 -10.79 18.37
CA LEU A 163 0.14 -11.43 17.17
C LEU A 163 1.21 -12.32 16.51
N PHE A 164 2.43 -11.83 16.39
CA PHE A 164 3.50 -12.58 15.73
C PHE A 164 3.93 -13.80 16.54
N ASP A 165 4.00 -13.68 17.87
CA ASP A 165 4.22 -14.81 18.76
C ASP A 165 3.11 -15.85 18.59
N SER A 166 1.84 -15.42 18.60
CA SER A 166 0.66 -16.27 18.39
C SER A 166 0.65 -17.00 17.03
N LEU A 167 1.15 -16.37 15.95
CA LEU A 167 1.28 -17.02 14.65
C LEU A 167 2.38 -18.10 14.67
N ASN A 168 3.50 -17.86 15.37
CA ASN A 168 4.57 -18.83 15.53
C ASN A 168 4.18 -19.98 16.46
N GLU A 169 3.28 -19.76 17.41
CA GLU A 169 2.70 -20.77 18.30
C GLU A 169 1.63 -21.64 17.61
N TRP A 170 1.35 -21.40 16.34
CA TRP A 170 0.44 -22.18 15.51
C TRP A 170 1.18 -22.93 14.38
N PRO A 171 1.88 -24.04 14.68
CA PRO A 171 2.78 -24.72 13.74
C PRO A 171 2.09 -25.15 12.43
N GLU A 172 0.87 -25.65 12.52
CA GLU A 172 0.10 -26.14 11.37
C GLU A 172 -0.33 -25.01 10.43
N LEU A 173 -0.29 -23.76 10.87
CA LEU A 173 -0.50 -22.59 9.99
C LEU A 173 0.55 -22.60 8.88
N TRP A 174 1.81 -22.75 9.25
CA TRP A 174 2.93 -22.67 8.29
C TRP A 174 2.95 -23.82 7.28
N GLU A 175 2.35 -24.97 7.61
CA GLU A 175 2.15 -26.07 6.65
C GLU A 175 1.13 -25.72 5.57
N SER A 176 0.17 -24.85 5.85
CA SER A 176 -0.90 -24.42 4.94
C SER A 176 -0.58 -23.15 4.17
N VAL A 177 0.30 -22.29 4.69
CA VAL A 177 0.60 -20.97 4.10
C VAL A 177 1.36 -21.14 2.79
N ASN A 178 0.81 -20.55 1.73
CA ASN A 178 1.44 -20.46 0.41
C ASN A 178 1.97 -19.05 0.11
N VAL A 179 1.40 -18.04 0.76
CA VAL A 179 1.78 -16.63 0.60
C VAL A 179 1.92 -15.97 1.97
N LEU A 180 3.07 -15.39 2.22
CA LEU A 180 3.32 -14.54 3.38
C LEU A 180 3.67 -13.14 2.88
N GLN A 181 2.84 -12.15 3.21
CA GLN A 181 2.97 -10.79 2.73
C GLN A 181 3.27 -9.82 3.86
N PHE A 182 4.23 -8.94 3.62
CA PHE A 182 4.63 -7.91 4.57
C PHE A 182 4.39 -6.51 4.02
N THR A 183 3.75 -5.69 4.86
CA THR A 183 3.49 -4.28 4.64
C THR A 183 3.76 -3.50 5.94
N GLY A 184 3.36 -2.25 6.01
CA GLY A 184 3.41 -1.48 7.25
C GLY A 184 4.14 -0.15 7.09
N GLY A 185 4.92 0.23 8.08
CA GLY A 185 5.89 1.33 7.97
C GLY A 185 6.96 0.93 6.95
N GLU A 186 8.05 0.34 7.46
CA GLU A 186 9.04 -0.33 6.60
C GLU A 186 9.34 -1.73 7.20
N PRO A 187 8.88 -2.80 6.55
CA PRO A 187 8.97 -4.15 7.14
C PRO A 187 10.42 -4.62 7.33
N ILE A 188 11.32 -4.31 6.40
CA ILE A 188 12.68 -4.85 6.39
C ILE A 188 13.63 -4.23 7.44
N ILE A 189 13.21 -3.21 8.16
CA ILE A 189 13.99 -2.62 9.26
C ILE A 189 13.35 -2.86 10.63
N ASN A 190 12.49 -3.87 10.73
CA ASN A 190 11.81 -4.25 11.97
C ASN A 190 12.30 -5.59 12.51
N ASP A 191 12.67 -5.65 13.78
CA ASP A 191 13.11 -6.89 14.43
C ASP A 191 12.00 -7.96 14.44
N GLU A 192 10.75 -7.56 14.61
CA GLU A 192 9.59 -8.47 14.65
C GLU A 192 9.41 -9.23 13.33
N HIS A 193 9.71 -8.58 12.20
CA HIS A 193 9.72 -9.24 10.89
C HIS A 193 10.69 -10.43 10.87
N TYR A 194 11.91 -10.24 11.35
CA TYR A 194 12.93 -11.28 11.35
C TYR A 194 12.63 -12.39 12.35
N LYS A 195 12.14 -12.06 13.54
CA LYS A 195 11.70 -13.04 14.53
C LYS A 195 10.62 -13.96 13.98
N LEU A 196 9.63 -13.39 13.26
CA LEU A 196 8.58 -14.18 12.62
C LEU A 196 9.19 -15.13 11.59
N LEU A 197 10.08 -14.65 10.71
CA LEU A 197 10.71 -15.49 9.69
C LEU A 197 11.62 -16.57 10.29
N GLU A 198 12.30 -16.29 11.39
CA GLU A 198 13.10 -17.27 12.15
C GLU A 198 12.21 -18.35 12.78
N GLY A 199 10.98 -18.01 13.23
CA GLY A 199 10.02 -18.94 13.81
C GLY A 199 9.36 -19.90 12.82
N ILE A 200 9.38 -19.60 11.52
CA ILE A 200 8.83 -20.50 10.49
C ILE A 200 9.75 -21.72 10.34
N PRO A 201 9.22 -22.96 10.41
CA PRO A 201 10.03 -24.17 10.22
C PRO A 201 10.73 -24.20 8.85
N ASP A 202 12.01 -24.53 8.82
CA ASP A 202 12.79 -24.58 7.57
C ASP A 202 12.21 -25.55 6.54
N SER A 203 11.57 -26.62 7.00
CA SER A 203 10.95 -27.64 6.14
C SER A 203 9.83 -27.12 5.25
N VAL A 204 9.18 -26.00 5.60
CA VAL A 204 8.05 -25.43 4.86
C VAL A 204 8.40 -24.16 4.08
N LYS A 205 9.52 -23.49 4.39
CA LYS A 205 9.92 -22.23 3.74
C LYS A 205 9.95 -22.33 2.22
N ALA A 206 10.44 -23.42 1.68
CA ALA A 206 10.50 -23.68 0.24
C ALA A 206 9.11 -23.78 -0.44
N ASN A 207 8.02 -23.85 0.31
CA ASN A 207 6.65 -23.84 -0.21
C ASN A 207 6.01 -22.44 -0.18
N ILE A 208 6.56 -21.51 0.60
CA ILE A 208 6.00 -20.19 0.86
C ILE A 208 6.56 -19.16 -0.13
N LYS A 209 5.67 -18.42 -0.79
CA LYS A 209 6.03 -17.22 -1.55
C LYS A 209 5.99 -16.02 -0.61
N LEU A 210 7.06 -15.25 -0.58
CA LEU A 210 7.08 -13.97 0.11
C LEU A 210 6.58 -12.84 -0.81
N ARG A 211 5.87 -11.89 -0.22
CA ARG A 211 5.48 -10.63 -0.88
C ARG A 211 5.82 -9.46 0.02
N TYR A 212 6.40 -8.42 -0.56
CA TYR A 212 6.74 -7.20 0.17
C TYR A 212 6.19 -5.97 -0.52
N ALA A 213 5.67 -5.04 0.29
CA ALA A 213 5.59 -3.62 -0.06
C ALA A 213 6.61 -2.89 0.82
N THR A 214 7.71 -2.41 0.22
CA THR A 214 8.87 -1.86 0.93
C THR A 214 9.47 -0.69 0.16
N ASN A 215 10.15 0.21 0.85
CA ASN A 215 10.95 1.26 0.23
C ASN A 215 12.33 0.78 -0.24
N ILE A 216 12.70 -0.43 0.13
CA ILE A 216 13.97 -1.12 -0.21
C ILE A 216 15.25 -0.29 0.02
N SER A 217 15.20 0.66 0.96
CA SER A 217 16.37 1.46 1.33
C SER A 217 17.50 0.63 1.97
N HIS A 218 17.22 -0.60 2.37
CA HIS A 218 18.15 -1.54 2.96
C HIS A 218 17.92 -2.93 2.39
N ILE A 219 18.99 -3.66 2.07
CA ILE A 219 18.98 -5.09 1.78
C ILE A 219 19.73 -5.89 2.85
N LYS A 220 20.30 -5.18 3.83
CA LYS A 220 20.90 -5.73 5.04
C LYS A 220 20.40 -4.94 6.24
N PHE A 221 20.06 -5.63 7.30
CA PHE A 221 19.62 -5.00 8.54
C PHE A 221 20.21 -5.72 9.74
N LYS A 222 21.04 -5.03 10.54
CA LYS A 222 21.79 -5.61 11.66
C LYS A 222 22.61 -6.83 11.21
N LYS A 223 22.33 -8.03 11.76
CA LYS A 223 22.95 -9.30 11.39
C LYS A 223 22.32 -9.98 10.17
N TYR A 224 21.21 -9.45 9.66
CA TYR A 224 20.41 -10.10 8.63
C TYR A 224 20.79 -9.63 7.22
N ASP A 225 21.03 -10.57 6.33
CA ASP A 225 21.11 -10.37 4.89
C ASP A 225 19.80 -10.87 4.25
N LEU A 226 19.08 -9.96 3.60
CA LEU A 226 17.76 -10.27 3.04
C LEU A 226 17.83 -11.24 1.88
N VAL A 227 18.87 -11.15 1.05
CA VAL A 227 19.05 -12.08 -0.08
C VAL A 227 19.24 -13.50 0.44
N GLU A 228 20.05 -13.67 1.49
CA GLU A 228 20.26 -14.96 2.13
C GLU A 228 18.95 -15.52 2.74
N ILE A 229 18.18 -14.67 3.41
CA ILE A 229 16.90 -15.07 4.00
C ILE A 229 15.90 -15.46 2.91
N TRP A 230 15.74 -14.62 1.88
CA TRP A 230 14.78 -14.86 0.80
C TRP A 230 15.12 -16.08 -0.06
N SER A 231 16.41 -16.46 -0.16
CA SER A 231 16.82 -17.67 -0.89
C SER A 231 16.28 -18.97 -0.29
N LYS A 232 15.85 -18.95 0.97
CA LYS A 232 15.24 -20.11 1.66
C LYS A 232 13.77 -20.32 1.30
N PHE A 233 13.13 -19.31 0.72
CA PHE A 233 11.71 -19.32 0.35
C PHE A 233 11.53 -19.66 -1.13
N LYS A 234 10.32 -20.12 -1.46
CA LYS A 234 9.99 -20.54 -2.82
C LYS A 234 10.25 -19.45 -3.85
N HIS A 235 9.86 -18.22 -3.53
CA HIS A 235 9.97 -17.06 -4.39
C HIS A 235 9.69 -15.79 -3.60
N THR A 236 10.28 -14.65 -3.98
CA THR A 236 10.05 -13.37 -3.32
C THR A 236 9.63 -12.31 -4.35
N ASN A 237 8.43 -11.78 -4.18
CA ASN A 237 7.93 -10.65 -4.96
C ASN A 237 8.08 -9.36 -4.15
N ILE A 238 8.86 -8.42 -4.65
CA ILE A 238 9.13 -7.14 -4.01
C ILE A 238 8.46 -6.02 -4.81
N LYS A 239 7.39 -5.46 -4.26
CA LYS A 239 6.82 -4.23 -4.77
C LYS A 239 7.53 -3.06 -4.10
N VAL A 240 8.47 -2.46 -4.83
CA VAL A 240 9.23 -1.31 -4.38
C VAL A 240 8.32 -0.08 -4.41
N SER A 241 8.16 0.53 -3.25
CA SER A 241 7.40 1.76 -3.11
C SER A 241 8.22 2.93 -3.61
N MET A 242 7.81 3.51 -4.75
CA MET A 242 8.45 4.68 -5.35
C MET A 242 7.37 5.60 -5.91
N ASP A 243 7.54 6.89 -5.83
CA ASP A 243 6.53 7.86 -6.28
C ASP A 243 7.11 8.81 -7.32
N GLY A 244 8.28 8.50 -7.84
CA GLY A 244 9.04 9.20 -8.86
C GLY A 244 10.39 8.52 -9.04
N VAL A 245 11.25 9.11 -9.84
CA VAL A 245 12.67 8.78 -9.98
C VAL A 245 13.50 10.00 -9.61
N GLU A 246 14.76 9.77 -9.22
CA GLU A 246 15.74 10.83 -8.95
C GLU A 246 15.20 11.88 -7.95
N ASP A 247 15.26 13.14 -8.32
CA ASP A 247 14.85 14.26 -7.49
C ASP A 247 13.38 14.21 -7.06
N VAL A 248 12.49 13.72 -7.93
CA VAL A 248 11.07 13.58 -7.58
C VAL A 248 10.87 12.50 -6.51
N TYR A 249 11.62 11.38 -6.59
CA TYR A 249 11.63 10.38 -5.53
C TYR A 249 12.09 11.00 -4.20
N ASN A 250 13.26 11.65 -4.20
CA ASN A 250 13.86 12.25 -3.01
C ASN A 250 12.97 13.34 -2.38
N TYR A 251 12.25 14.10 -3.24
CA TYR A 251 11.31 15.11 -2.81
C TYR A 251 10.09 14.52 -2.09
N ILE A 252 9.47 13.50 -2.68
CA ILE A 252 8.24 12.90 -2.13
C ILE A 252 8.54 11.98 -0.96
N ARG A 253 9.58 11.14 -1.10
CA ARG A 253 9.99 10.16 -0.09
C ARG A 253 11.09 10.72 0.80
N GLN A 254 10.73 11.76 1.56
CA GLN A 254 11.66 12.46 2.43
C GLN A 254 12.43 11.51 3.35
N ASP A 255 13.71 11.79 3.53
CA ASP A 255 14.72 10.93 4.15
C ASP A 255 15.06 9.65 3.34
N GLY A 256 14.51 9.51 2.13
CA GLY A 256 14.92 8.52 1.15
C GLY A 256 16.10 9.02 0.32
N ASP A 257 16.80 8.08 -0.30
CA ASP A 257 17.91 8.32 -1.22
C ASP A 257 17.70 7.44 -2.46
N TRP A 258 17.49 8.09 -3.61
CA TRP A 258 17.19 7.40 -4.86
C TRP A 258 18.33 6.48 -5.28
N ASP A 259 19.56 6.95 -5.19
CA ASP A 259 20.73 6.20 -5.68
C ASP A 259 20.87 4.88 -4.90
N THR A 260 20.73 4.93 -3.58
CA THR A 260 20.72 3.73 -2.71
C THR A 260 19.61 2.76 -3.11
N VAL A 261 18.39 3.26 -3.35
CA VAL A 261 17.25 2.41 -3.73
C VAL A 261 17.47 1.77 -5.09
N TYR A 262 17.94 2.54 -6.06
CA TYR A 262 18.21 2.04 -7.40
C TYR A 262 19.34 0.99 -7.42
N GLU A 263 20.44 1.21 -6.68
CA GLU A 263 21.53 0.25 -6.51
C GLU A 263 21.05 -1.05 -5.84
N ASN A 264 20.21 -0.96 -4.80
CA ASN A 264 19.61 -2.12 -4.18
C ASN A 264 18.72 -2.89 -5.16
N MET A 265 17.93 -2.19 -5.97
CA MET A 265 17.12 -2.84 -7.02
C MET A 265 17.97 -3.50 -8.08
N LEU A 266 19.07 -2.87 -8.54
CA LEU A 266 20.03 -3.48 -9.45
C LEU A 266 20.60 -4.78 -8.88
N THR A 267 21.02 -4.75 -7.62
CA THR A 267 21.51 -5.94 -6.91
C THR A 267 20.46 -7.05 -6.88
N LEU A 268 19.23 -6.73 -6.49
CA LEU A 268 18.14 -7.70 -6.36
C LEU A 268 17.67 -8.24 -7.71
N SER A 269 17.74 -7.46 -8.78
CA SER A 269 17.34 -7.88 -10.14
C SER A 269 18.19 -9.03 -10.69
N THR A 270 19.37 -9.26 -10.12
CA THR A 270 20.26 -10.37 -10.51
C THR A 270 20.00 -11.67 -9.75
N VAL A 271 19.10 -11.65 -8.75
CA VAL A 271 18.83 -12.82 -7.89
C VAL A 271 17.67 -13.65 -8.48
N PRO A 272 17.88 -14.93 -8.84
CA PRO A 272 16.94 -15.69 -9.68
C PRO A 272 15.54 -15.90 -9.08
N ASN A 273 15.40 -15.90 -7.76
CA ASN A 273 14.11 -16.14 -7.10
C ASN A 273 13.43 -14.85 -6.62
N ILE A 274 13.85 -13.70 -7.13
CA ILE A 274 13.29 -12.38 -6.79
C ILE A 274 12.68 -11.74 -8.02
N ASP A 275 11.43 -11.34 -7.92
CA ASP A 275 10.76 -10.45 -8.87
C ASP A 275 10.58 -9.07 -8.28
N LEU A 276 10.92 -8.06 -9.06
CA LEU A 276 10.72 -6.65 -8.72
C LEU A 276 9.50 -6.09 -9.44
N ALA A 277 8.76 -5.25 -8.73
CA ALA A 277 7.65 -4.47 -9.27
C ALA A 277 7.68 -3.05 -8.67
N ALA A 278 7.06 -2.08 -9.33
CA ALA A 278 6.91 -0.74 -8.79
C ALA A 278 5.52 -0.52 -8.20
N GLY A 279 5.47 0.15 -7.05
CA GLY A 279 4.25 0.70 -6.45
C GLY A 279 4.32 2.22 -6.38
N ILE A 280 3.37 2.90 -7.01
CA ILE A 280 3.32 4.36 -7.08
C ILE A 280 2.02 4.86 -6.46
N THR A 281 2.12 5.90 -5.64
CA THR A 281 0.98 6.71 -5.22
C THR A 281 0.96 8.00 -6.04
N VAL A 282 0.06 8.06 -7.03
CA VAL A 282 -0.07 9.23 -7.91
C VAL A 282 -0.83 10.34 -7.20
N GLN A 283 -0.20 11.50 -7.10
CA GLN A 283 -0.66 12.65 -6.32
C GLN A 283 -0.28 13.98 -7.00
N ALA A 284 -0.65 15.09 -6.41
CA ALA A 284 -0.37 16.40 -6.98
C ALA A 284 1.13 16.66 -7.25
N HIS A 285 2.02 16.05 -6.45
CA HIS A 285 3.47 16.26 -6.52
C HIS A 285 4.19 15.42 -7.55
N ASN A 286 3.50 14.48 -8.22
CA ASN A 286 4.14 13.61 -9.22
C ASN A 286 3.32 13.34 -10.48
N ILE A 287 2.08 13.76 -10.57
CA ILE A 287 1.24 13.52 -11.76
C ILE A 287 1.91 14.03 -13.05
N PHE A 288 2.58 15.16 -12.99
CA PHE A 288 3.30 15.76 -14.11
C PHE A 288 4.60 15.03 -14.48
N HIS A 289 5.08 14.15 -13.61
CA HIS A 289 6.32 13.35 -13.77
C HIS A 289 6.04 11.94 -14.29
N MET A 290 4.79 11.51 -14.40
CA MET A 290 4.46 10.13 -14.80
C MET A 290 5.04 9.74 -16.15
N PRO A 291 5.05 10.57 -17.21
CA PRO A 291 5.71 10.23 -18.47
C PRO A 291 7.21 9.92 -18.32
N GLU A 292 7.95 10.73 -17.55
CA GLU A 292 9.37 10.51 -17.28
C GLU A 292 9.59 9.24 -16.46
N PHE A 293 8.73 8.97 -15.48
CA PHE A 293 8.78 7.76 -14.69
C PHE A 293 8.67 6.51 -15.57
N TYR A 294 7.68 6.44 -16.45
CA TYR A 294 7.51 5.29 -17.35
C TYR A 294 8.65 5.19 -18.37
N ARG A 295 9.12 6.34 -18.89
CA ARG A 295 10.28 6.38 -19.79
C ARG A 295 11.53 5.83 -19.12
N PHE A 296 11.80 6.21 -17.88
CA PHE A 296 12.95 5.74 -17.11
C PHE A 296 12.92 4.22 -16.99
N TRP A 297 11.80 3.66 -16.54
CA TRP A 297 11.71 2.21 -16.33
C TRP A 297 11.70 1.42 -17.64
N ASN A 298 11.16 1.95 -18.70
CA ASN A 298 11.21 1.31 -20.02
C ASN A 298 12.65 1.21 -20.59
N ASN A 299 13.53 2.11 -20.18
CA ASN A 299 14.93 2.14 -20.57
C ASN A 299 15.89 1.56 -19.50
N SER A 300 15.36 1.18 -18.34
CA SER A 300 16.15 0.61 -17.25
C SER A 300 16.59 -0.83 -17.56
N PRO A 301 17.78 -1.26 -17.13
CA PRO A 301 18.18 -2.67 -17.21
C PRO A 301 17.40 -3.57 -16.25
N ILE A 302 16.63 -2.99 -15.32
CA ILE A 302 15.82 -3.73 -14.34
C ILE A 302 14.49 -4.11 -14.97
N ASP A 303 14.22 -5.42 -15.10
CA ASP A 303 12.94 -5.95 -15.56
C ASP A 303 11.89 -5.88 -14.45
N LEU A 304 11.10 -4.80 -14.43
CA LEU A 304 9.93 -4.72 -13.55
C LEU A 304 8.79 -5.58 -14.08
N LYS A 305 8.31 -6.52 -13.29
CA LYS A 305 7.21 -7.42 -13.69
C LYS A 305 5.90 -6.68 -13.93
N PHE A 306 5.66 -5.62 -13.17
CA PHE A 306 4.53 -4.71 -13.35
C PHE A 306 4.74 -3.40 -12.60
N ILE A 307 3.98 -2.39 -12.99
CA ILE A 307 3.88 -1.11 -12.28
C ILE A 307 2.43 -0.96 -11.79
N THR A 308 2.26 -0.81 -10.48
CA THR A 308 0.96 -0.51 -9.88
C THR A 308 0.91 0.97 -9.53
N ALA A 309 0.05 1.73 -10.19
CA ALA A 309 -0.17 3.15 -9.91
C ALA A 309 -1.55 3.35 -9.26
N ASN A 310 -1.58 3.79 -8.01
CA ASN A 310 -2.80 4.09 -7.26
C ASN A 310 -2.98 5.59 -7.13
N MET A 311 -4.18 6.09 -7.47
CA MET A 311 -4.52 7.50 -7.25
C MET A 311 -4.70 7.76 -5.75
N LEU A 312 -4.02 8.78 -5.22
CA LEU A 312 -4.12 9.14 -3.79
C LEU A 312 -5.54 9.61 -3.44
N GLN A 313 -6.20 8.89 -2.54
CA GLN A 313 -7.54 9.22 -2.05
C GLN A 313 -7.51 10.05 -0.77
N THR A 314 -6.53 9.81 0.08
CA THR A 314 -6.38 10.48 1.39
C THR A 314 -4.90 10.73 1.68
N PRO A 315 -4.53 11.97 2.07
CA PRO A 315 -5.41 13.12 2.29
C PRO A 315 -5.85 13.79 0.97
N LYS A 316 -7.12 14.20 0.88
CA LYS A 316 -7.70 14.80 -0.35
C LYS A 316 -6.96 16.03 -0.85
N TYR A 317 -6.33 16.81 0.04
CA TYR A 317 -5.54 17.99 -0.34
C TYR A 317 -4.21 17.68 -1.05
N LEU A 318 -3.90 16.42 -1.30
CA LEU A 318 -2.77 15.99 -2.13
C LEU A 318 -3.23 15.28 -3.41
N SER A 319 -4.52 15.25 -3.72
CA SER A 319 -5.04 14.59 -4.92
C SER A 319 -4.39 15.14 -6.20
N ALA A 320 -4.13 14.27 -7.15
CA ALA A 320 -3.58 14.61 -8.46
C ALA A 320 -4.50 15.53 -9.29
N SER A 321 -5.82 15.53 -9.01
CA SER A 321 -6.81 16.36 -9.75
C SER A 321 -6.84 17.83 -9.34
N LEU A 322 -6.08 18.25 -8.32
CA LEU A 322 -6.20 19.60 -7.75
C LEU A 322 -5.59 20.72 -8.61
N TRP A 323 -4.81 20.41 -9.62
CA TRP A 323 -4.19 21.41 -10.48
C TRP A 323 -5.23 22.24 -11.24
N HIS A 324 -5.01 23.57 -11.34
CA HIS A 324 -5.89 24.54 -11.97
C HIS A 324 -5.20 25.30 -13.11
N GLY A 325 -6.02 25.88 -14.03
CA GLY A 325 -5.59 26.78 -15.08
C GLY A 325 -4.46 26.18 -15.92
N GLU A 326 -3.49 27.00 -16.28
CA GLU A 326 -2.37 26.63 -17.14
C GLU A 326 -1.59 25.39 -16.67
N TYR A 327 -1.51 25.14 -15.35
CA TYR A 327 -0.84 23.93 -14.83
C TYR A 327 -1.61 22.67 -15.13
N ARG A 328 -2.94 22.71 -14.98
CA ARG A 328 -3.82 21.60 -15.33
C ARG A 328 -3.73 21.30 -16.82
N ASP A 329 -3.83 22.34 -17.64
CA ASP A 329 -3.82 22.21 -19.09
C ASP A 329 -2.48 21.61 -19.55
N ALA A 330 -1.36 22.14 -19.07
CA ALA A 330 -0.03 21.61 -19.40
C ALA A 330 0.18 20.15 -18.93
N ILE A 331 -0.37 19.76 -17.78
CA ILE A 331 -0.31 18.35 -17.33
C ILE A 331 -1.14 17.46 -18.27
N LEU A 332 -2.36 17.88 -18.62
CA LEU A 332 -3.23 17.12 -19.50
C LEU A 332 -2.63 16.97 -20.90
N ASP A 333 -2.03 18.04 -21.44
CA ASP A 333 -1.32 18.01 -22.72
C ASP A 333 -0.14 17.05 -22.66
N LYS A 334 0.70 17.14 -21.63
CA LYS A 334 1.85 16.25 -21.44
C LYS A 334 1.45 14.78 -21.32
N LEU A 335 0.38 14.48 -20.58
CA LEU A 335 -0.15 13.11 -20.48
C LEU A 335 -0.70 12.63 -21.83
N SER A 336 -1.32 13.53 -22.62
CA SER A 336 -1.84 13.22 -23.95
C SER A 336 -0.72 12.92 -24.94
N ASP A 337 0.34 13.73 -24.94
CA ASP A 337 1.50 13.55 -25.81
C ASP A 337 2.25 12.24 -25.51
N ALA A 338 2.31 11.86 -24.23
CA ALA A 338 2.96 10.64 -23.80
C ALA A 338 2.11 9.37 -24.00
N TYR A 339 0.82 9.49 -24.29
CA TYR A 339 -0.10 8.36 -24.43
C TYR A 339 0.28 7.40 -25.57
N GLU A 340 0.83 7.92 -26.66
CA GLU A 340 1.27 7.11 -27.81
C GLU A 340 2.32 6.08 -27.40
N TRP A 341 3.19 6.42 -26.44
CA TRP A 341 4.30 5.58 -25.97
C TRP A 341 3.97 4.82 -24.69
N TYR A 342 3.08 5.37 -23.86
CA TYR A 342 2.72 4.85 -22.53
C TYR A 342 1.19 4.90 -22.36
N PRO A 343 0.48 3.84 -22.76
CA PRO A 343 -1.00 3.78 -22.70
C PRO A 343 -1.60 4.02 -21.30
N GLU A 344 -0.80 3.80 -20.25
CA GLU A 344 -1.18 4.06 -18.86
C GLU A 344 -1.50 5.54 -18.60
N MET A 345 -0.96 6.45 -19.41
CA MET A 345 -1.22 7.88 -19.30
C MET A 345 -2.71 8.22 -19.48
N SER A 346 -3.44 7.42 -20.26
CA SER A 346 -4.90 7.59 -20.42
C SER A 346 -5.64 7.51 -19.10
N ARG A 347 -5.23 6.62 -18.19
CA ARG A 347 -5.85 6.48 -16.87
C ARG A 347 -5.65 7.72 -16.02
N PHE A 348 -4.46 8.31 -16.05
CA PHE A 348 -4.15 9.53 -15.28
C PHE A 348 -4.90 10.73 -15.84
N LYS A 349 -4.93 10.87 -17.15
CA LYS A 349 -5.70 11.90 -17.85
C LYS A 349 -7.19 11.78 -17.52
N THR A 350 -7.78 10.62 -17.72
CA THR A 350 -9.20 10.36 -17.41
C THR A 350 -9.52 10.65 -15.94
N TYR A 351 -8.62 10.29 -15.02
CA TYR A 351 -8.81 10.63 -13.61
C TYR A 351 -8.88 12.14 -13.40
N MET A 352 -7.98 12.93 -14.02
CA MET A 352 -7.99 14.37 -13.91
C MET A 352 -9.25 14.97 -14.56
N GLU A 353 -9.64 14.48 -15.74
CA GLU A 353 -10.82 14.99 -16.48
C GLU A 353 -12.14 14.73 -15.74
N ASN A 354 -12.27 13.56 -15.09
CA ASN A 354 -13.48 13.18 -14.35
C ASN A 354 -13.56 13.77 -12.93
N ASN A 355 -12.49 14.42 -12.45
CA ASN A 355 -12.46 15.02 -11.12
C ASN A 355 -12.15 16.52 -11.28
N GLU A 356 -13.19 17.34 -11.13
CA GLU A 356 -13.02 18.80 -11.15
C GLU A 356 -12.09 19.23 -10.00
N PRO A 357 -11.20 20.20 -10.26
CA PRO A 357 -10.31 20.71 -9.24
C PRO A 357 -11.07 21.49 -8.18
N ASP A 358 -10.79 21.17 -6.92
CA ASP A 358 -11.32 21.88 -5.74
C ASP A 358 -10.33 23.00 -5.35
N TYR A 359 -10.69 24.24 -5.58
CA TYR A 359 -9.81 25.38 -5.32
C TYR A 359 -9.43 25.54 -3.83
N PRO A 360 -10.32 25.42 -2.85
CA PRO A 360 -9.96 25.35 -1.44
C PRO A 360 -8.93 24.26 -1.10
N LEU A 361 -9.07 23.07 -1.67
CA LEU A 361 -8.11 21.98 -1.47
C LEU A 361 -6.78 22.27 -2.20
N TYR A 362 -6.81 22.88 -3.37
CA TYR A 362 -5.59 23.34 -4.06
C TYR A 362 -4.81 24.36 -3.22
N VAL A 363 -5.48 25.39 -2.67
CA VAL A 363 -4.85 26.36 -1.77
C VAL A 363 -4.27 25.66 -0.53
N LYS A 364 -4.99 24.68 -0.01
CA LYS A 364 -4.55 23.86 1.12
C LYS A 364 -3.31 23.04 0.78
N MET A 365 -3.28 22.40 -0.39
CA MET A 365 -2.11 21.68 -0.92
C MET A 365 -0.89 22.62 -0.97
N ARG A 366 -1.05 23.81 -1.54
CA ARG A 366 0.01 24.80 -1.70
C ARG A 366 0.61 25.25 -0.36
N LYS A 367 -0.26 25.53 0.63
CA LYS A 367 0.17 25.90 1.98
C LYS A 367 0.89 24.75 2.68
N TYR A 368 0.35 23.55 2.59
CA TYR A 368 0.99 22.34 3.14
C TYR A 368 2.38 22.12 2.54
N THR A 369 2.49 22.17 1.22
CA THR A 369 3.76 22.02 0.49
C THR A 369 4.79 23.05 0.98
N ARG A 370 4.42 24.33 1.05
CA ARG A 370 5.31 25.38 1.57
C ARG A 370 5.78 25.10 3.00
N ASP A 371 4.87 24.69 3.89
CA ASP A 371 5.22 24.43 5.29
C ASP A 371 6.16 23.22 5.42
N ILE A 372 6.00 22.18 4.57
CA ILE A 372 6.89 21.03 4.50
C ILE A 372 8.26 21.40 3.89
N GLU A 373 8.28 22.14 2.78
CA GLU A 373 9.52 22.60 2.15
C GLU A 373 10.35 23.49 3.08
N ALA A 374 9.70 24.40 3.81
CA ALA A 374 10.36 25.26 4.79
C ALA A 374 11.01 24.48 5.94
N ARG A 375 10.48 23.30 6.28
CA ARG A 375 11.08 22.42 7.31
C ARG A 375 12.29 21.64 6.80
N TYR A 376 12.28 21.22 5.55
CA TYR A 376 13.22 20.24 5.02
C TYR A 376 14.22 20.79 4.02
N GLU A 377 14.30 22.09 3.79
CA GLU A 377 15.31 22.82 2.98
C GLU A 377 16.14 21.95 2.01
N LYS A 378 15.47 21.07 1.27
CA LYS A 378 16.09 20.26 0.20
C LYS A 378 16.13 21.13 -1.05
N GLY A 379 17.25 21.18 -1.77
CA GLY A 379 17.44 22.05 -2.96
C GLY A 379 16.37 21.90 -4.05
N VAL A 380 15.54 20.84 -4.00
CA VAL A 380 14.40 20.58 -4.89
C VAL A 380 13.11 21.04 -4.23
N THR A 381 12.30 21.79 -4.97
CA THR A 381 10.98 22.30 -4.56
C THR A 381 9.92 21.91 -5.57
N LEU A 382 8.65 21.94 -5.19
CA LEU A 382 7.56 21.76 -6.15
C LEU A 382 7.67 22.79 -7.30
N LYS A 383 8.10 24.03 -6.98
CA LYS A 383 8.32 25.09 -7.96
C LYS A 383 9.39 24.71 -8.98
N SER A 384 10.54 24.16 -8.54
CA SER A 384 11.61 23.73 -9.45
C SER A 384 11.16 22.57 -10.32
N MET A 385 10.48 21.58 -9.75
CA MET A 385 9.97 20.42 -10.48
C MET A 385 8.93 20.82 -11.55
N ILE A 386 7.99 21.70 -11.23
CA ILE A 386 7.00 22.18 -12.21
C ILE A 386 7.70 22.92 -13.36
N LYS A 387 8.66 23.78 -13.05
CA LYS A 387 9.45 24.48 -14.08
C LYS A 387 10.19 23.49 -14.99
N GLU A 388 10.81 22.49 -14.41
CA GLU A 388 11.57 21.47 -15.13
C GLU A 388 10.67 20.60 -16.01
N HIS A 389 9.60 20.07 -15.44
CA HIS A 389 8.74 19.08 -16.11
C HIS A 389 7.68 19.67 -17.03
N LEU A 390 7.22 20.88 -16.78
CA LEU A 390 6.17 21.54 -17.59
C LEU A 390 6.67 22.75 -18.37
N GLY A 391 7.89 23.24 -18.12
CA GLY A 391 8.42 24.43 -18.76
C GLY A 391 7.73 25.75 -18.33
N ILE A 392 6.83 25.67 -17.36
CA ILE A 392 6.02 26.80 -16.90
C ILE A 392 6.73 27.51 -15.75
N LYS A 393 6.86 28.84 -15.86
CA LYS A 393 7.31 29.64 -14.73
C LYS A 393 6.19 29.77 -13.72
N LEU A 394 6.44 29.30 -12.51
CA LEU A 394 5.53 29.48 -11.37
C LEU A 394 5.58 30.93 -10.84
N GLU A 395 5.25 31.89 -11.70
CA GLU A 395 5.01 33.25 -11.26
C GLU A 395 3.61 33.28 -10.60
N GLY A 396 3.50 33.85 -9.42
CA GLY A 396 2.22 33.93 -8.70
C GLY A 396 1.92 32.83 -7.69
N MET A 397 2.81 31.84 -7.47
CA MET A 397 2.68 30.94 -6.32
C MET A 397 2.77 31.68 -4.97
N ASP A 398 3.32 32.87 -4.96
CA ASP A 398 3.45 33.75 -3.77
C ASP A 398 2.25 34.69 -3.53
N ILE A 399 1.28 34.78 -4.48
CA ILE A 399 0.20 35.77 -4.46
C ILE A 399 -1.16 35.16 -4.05
N VAL A 400 -1.20 34.23 -3.14
CA VAL A 400 -2.47 33.77 -2.53
C VAL A 400 -2.76 34.52 -1.21
N HIS A 401 -2.13 35.68 -0.99
CA HIS A 401 -2.29 36.43 0.27
C HIS A 401 -3.51 37.37 0.36
N GLU A 402 -4.26 37.62 -0.69
CA GLU A 402 -5.18 38.81 -0.64
C GLU A 402 -6.64 38.59 -1.04
N ARG A 403 -7.17 37.40 -1.24
CA ARG A 403 -8.59 37.26 -1.61
C ARG A 403 -9.39 36.22 -0.83
N ILE A 404 -9.15 36.07 0.45
CA ILE A 404 -10.10 35.40 1.36
C ILE A 404 -10.12 36.22 2.66
N ALA A 405 -10.89 37.28 2.69
CA ALA A 405 -11.48 37.90 3.88
C ALA A 405 -12.94 37.45 3.95
#